data_8e2998730b42abdb382e94d011e32d07
#
_entry.id   8e2998730b42abdb382e94d011e32d07
#
_cell.length_a   1.000
_cell.length_b   1.000
_cell.length_c   1.000
_cell.angle_alpha   90.00
_cell.angle_beta   90.00
_cell.angle_gamma   90.00
#
_symmetry.space_group_name_H-M   'P 1'
#
loop_
_entity.id
_entity.type
_entity.pdbx_description
1 polymer ?
#
loop_
_entity_poly.entity_id
_entity_poly.type
_entity_poly.pdbx_seq_one_letter_code
_entity_poly.pdbx_strand_id
1 'polypeptide(L)'
;MSKVIVIGGGAAGMIAAIAAAQKGHKVILLEKNEKLGKKLFITGKGRCNVTNAADMDVLFQNICTNEKFLYSAFYGFDNTRVCDLLEQAGCPLKTERGDRVFPVSDHSSDVIAALQRELRKYQVDVHLHTEVIKLSLIHISEPTRP
;
A
#
# COMPACT_ATOMS: atom_id res chain seq x y z
N MET A 1 -13.11 -0.39 17.98
CA MET A 1 -11.76 -0.96 17.71
C MET A 1 -11.94 -2.39 17.28
N SER A 2 -11.51 -2.72 16.06
CA SER A 2 -11.64 -4.05 15.48
C SER A 2 -10.26 -4.66 15.26
N LYS A 3 -10.20 -5.99 15.10
CA LYS A 3 -9.00 -6.68 14.64
C LYS A 3 -9.07 -6.81 13.11
N VAL A 4 -8.04 -6.36 12.42
CA VAL A 4 -7.91 -6.42 10.95
C VAL A 4 -6.72 -7.30 10.59
N ILE A 5 -6.93 -8.24 9.69
CA ILE A 5 -5.87 -9.07 9.14
C ILE A 5 -5.67 -8.68 7.68
N VAL A 6 -4.44 -8.30 7.33
CA VAL A 6 -4.03 -8.01 5.96
C VAL A 6 -3.16 -9.15 5.44
N ILE A 7 -3.49 -9.67 4.27
CA ILE A 7 -2.76 -10.78 3.65
C ILE A 7 -1.93 -10.25 2.49
N GLY A 8 -0.63 -10.40 2.59
CA GLY A 8 0.35 -9.95 1.61
C GLY A 8 1.02 -8.63 1.97
N GLY A 9 2.34 -8.66 2.12
CA GLY A 9 3.21 -7.52 2.48
C GLY A 9 3.79 -6.78 1.26
N GLY A 10 3.04 -6.69 0.16
CA GLY A 10 3.37 -5.83 -0.97
C GLY A 10 2.97 -4.37 -0.74
N ALA A 11 3.09 -3.52 -1.76
CA ALA A 11 2.75 -2.09 -1.68
C ALA A 11 1.31 -1.88 -1.19
N ALA A 12 0.34 -2.55 -1.81
CA ALA A 12 -1.08 -2.42 -1.45
C ALA A 12 -1.36 -2.89 -0.02
N GLY A 13 -0.80 -4.04 0.38
CA GLY A 13 -1.00 -4.60 1.73
C GLY A 13 -0.38 -3.73 2.82
N MET A 14 0.83 -3.21 2.61
CA MET A 14 1.45 -2.29 3.56
C MET A 14 0.63 -1.01 3.75
N ILE A 15 0.16 -0.39 2.66
CA ILE A 15 -0.68 0.82 2.74
C ILE A 15 -2.04 0.51 3.39
N ALA A 16 -2.66 -0.62 3.06
CA ALA A 16 -3.92 -1.03 3.69
C ALA A 16 -3.77 -1.25 5.19
N ALA A 17 -2.67 -1.88 5.62
CA ALA A 17 -2.36 -2.08 7.03
C ALA A 17 -2.13 -0.75 7.77
N ILE A 18 -1.37 0.17 7.17
CA ILE A 18 -1.14 1.52 7.71
C ILE A 18 -2.48 2.25 7.85
N ALA A 19 -3.29 2.28 6.80
CA ALA A 19 -4.57 2.98 6.82
C ALA A 19 -5.55 2.43 7.88
N ALA A 20 -5.62 1.12 8.04
CA ALA A 20 -6.43 0.50 9.08
C ALA A 20 -5.92 0.83 10.49
N ALA A 21 -4.60 0.79 10.69
CA ALA A 21 -3.98 1.11 11.97
C ALA A 21 -4.15 2.60 12.35
N GLN A 22 -4.07 3.52 11.37
CA GLN A 22 -4.37 4.94 11.55
C GLN A 22 -5.80 5.20 12.03
N LYS A 23 -6.74 4.32 11.70
CA LYS A 23 -8.14 4.36 12.17
C LYS A 23 -8.33 3.74 13.56
N GLY A 24 -7.27 3.36 14.25
CA GLY A 24 -7.31 2.79 15.59
C GLY A 24 -7.64 1.30 15.63
N HIS A 25 -7.54 0.59 14.52
CA HIS A 25 -7.71 -0.86 14.50
C HIS A 25 -6.42 -1.58 14.92
N LYS A 26 -6.55 -2.74 15.56
CA LYS A 26 -5.43 -3.64 15.79
C LYS A 26 -5.16 -4.44 14.51
N VAL A 27 -4.00 -4.23 13.89
CA VAL A 27 -3.70 -4.78 12.56
C VAL A 27 -2.61 -5.84 12.64
N ILE A 28 -2.85 -6.96 11.96
CA ILE A 28 -1.86 -8.02 11.71
C ILE A 28 -1.64 -8.11 10.21
N LEU A 29 -0.38 -8.03 9.78
CA LEU A 29 0.04 -8.17 8.37
C LEU A 29 0.77 -9.51 8.20
N LEU A 30 0.22 -10.38 7.37
CA LEU A 30 0.78 -11.71 7.08
C LEU A 30 1.49 -11.69 5.72
N GLU A 31 2.77 -12.05 5.68
CA GLU A 31 3.56 -12.14 4.46
C GLU A 31 4.25 -13.50 4.37
N LYS A 32 4.09 -14.18 3.25
CA LYS A 32 4.68 -15.51 3.02
C LYS A 32 6.20 -15.52 2.86
N ASN A 33 6.74 -14.42 2.35
CA ASN A 33 8.17 -14.29 2.09
C ASN A 33 8.95 -13.86 3.36
N GLU A 34 10.27 -13.90 3.23
CA GLU A 34 11.22 -13.51 4.27
C GLU A 34 11.31 -11.99 4.50
N LYS A 35 10.70 -11.19 3.61
CA LYS A 35 10.71 -9.72 3.69
C LYS A 35 9.50 -9.11 3.01
N LEU A 36 9.14 -7.91 3.44
CA LEU A 36 8.10 -7.09 2.81
C LEU A 36 8.59 -6.50 1.48
N GLY A 37 7.66 -6.22 0.57
CA GLY A 37 7.92 -5.43 -0.63
C GLY A 37 8.77 -6.11 -1.70
N LYS A 38 8.86 -7.43 -1.77
CA LYS A 38 9.71 -8.15 -2.76
C LYS A 38 9.45 -7.70 -4.20
N LYS A 39 8.17 -7.59 -4.60
CA LYS A 39 7.83 -7.13 -5.94
C LYS A 39 8.15 -5.64 -6.11
N LEU A 40 7.89 -4.83 -5.08
CA LEU A 40 8.21 -3.40 -5.10
C LEU A 40 9.71 -3.16 -5.27
N PHE A 41 10.55 -4.00 -4.67
CA PHE A 41 12.01 -3.91 -4.75
C PHE A 41 12.55 -3.96 -6.18
N ILE A 42 11.94 -4.74 -7.07
CA ILE A 42 12.37 -4.91 -8.45
C ILE A 42 11.72 -3.95 -9.45
N THR A 43 10.70 -3.20 -9.03
CA THR A 43 10.00 -2.25 -9.93
C THR A 43 10.91 -1.11 -10.36
N GLY A 44 10.64 -0.54 -11.54
CA GLY A 44 11.41 0.58 -12.09
C GLY A 44 12.91 0.26 -12.21
N LYS A 45 13.26 -0.98 -12.48
CA LYS A 45 14.67 -1.46 -12.54
C LYS A 45 15.42 -1.22 -11.21
N GLY A 46 14.75 -1.45 -10.09
CA GLY A 46 15.29 -1.25 -8.73
C GLY A 46 15.18 0.18 -8.20
N ARG A 47 14.64 1.11 -9.00
CA ARG A 47 14.44 2.51 -8.59
C ARG A 47 13.08 2.76 -7.92
N CYS A 48 12.11 1.91 -8.15
CA CYS A 48 10.70 2.05 -7.76
C CYS A 48 10.01 3.27 -8.38
N ASN A 49 9.34 3.09 -9.52
CA ASN A 49 8.38 4.08 -9.99
C ASN A 49 7.16 4.05 -9.05
N VAL A 50 7.07 5.02 -8.15
CA VAL A 50 6.08 5.07 -7.08
C VAL A 50 4.68 5.32 -7.63
N THR A 51 4.55 6.37 -8.44
CA THR A 51 3.28 6.81 -9.03
C THR A 51 3.56 7.73 -10.22
N ASN A 52 2.51 8.33 -10.76
CA ASN A 52 2.57 9.40 -11.74
C ASN A 52 1.98 10.69 -11.11
N ALA A 53 2.66 11.81 -11.29
CA ALA A 53 2.28 13.12 -10.72
C ALA A 53 1.25 13.90 -11.56
N ALA A 54 0.72 13.29 -12.63
CA ALA A 54 -0.29 13.93 -13.46
C ALA A 54 -1.57 14.22 -12.68
N ASP A 55 -2.35 15.17 -13.18
CA ASP A 55 -3.67 15.49 -12.64
C ASP A 55 -4.61 14.28 -12.71
N MET A 56 -5.60 14.25 -11.82
CA MET A 56 -6.56 13.16 -11.69
C MET A 56 -7.24 12.80 -13.02
N ASP A 57 -7.65 13.81 -13.80
CA ASP A 57 -8.31 13.59 -15.09
C ASP A 57 -7.40 12.87 -16.08
N VAL A 58 -6.11 13.21 -16.10
CA VAL A 58 -5.12 12.51 -16.93
C VAL A 58 -4.90 11.08 -16.47
N LEU A 59 -4.88 10.85 -15.14
CA LEU A 59 -4.78 9.50 -14.58
C LEU A 59 -5.95 8.63 -15.02
N PHE A 60 -7.19 9.13 -14.92
CA PHE A 60 -8.39 8.39 -15.35
C PHE A 60 -8.41 8.10 -16.84
N GLN A 61 -8.00 9.04 -17.69
CA GLN A 61 -7.90 8.83 -19.14
C GLN A 61 -6.95 7.69 -19.54
N ASN A 62 -5.99 7.37 -18.68
CA ASN A 62 -5.03 6.28 -18.91
C ASN A 62 -5.45 4.93 -18.30
N ILE A 63 -6.63 4.84 -17.69
CA ILE A 63 -7.18 3.58 -17.20
C ILE A 63 -7.87 2.87 -18.36
N CYS A 64 -7.35 1.71 -18.76
CA CYS A 64 -7.79 1.00 -19.97
C CYS A 64 -9.22 0.47 -19.90
N THR A 65 -9.70 0.08 -18.72
CA THR A 65 -11.04 -0.51 -18.54
C THR A 65 -11.59 -0.21 -17.15
N ASN A 66 -12.92 -0.04 -17.04
CA ASN A 66 -13.62 0.10 -15.75
C ASN A 66 -13.13 1.27 -14.88
N GLU A 67 -12.78 2.40 -15.47
CA GLU A 67 -12.32 3.58 -14.74
C GLU A 67 -13.23 3.98 -13.57
N LYS A 68 -14.55 3.91 -13.76
CA LYS A 68 -15.56 4.26 -12.75
C LYS A 68 -15.45 3.46 -11.46
N PHE A 69 -14.99 2.21 -11.55
CA PHE A 69 -14.77 1.36 -10.40
C PHE A 69 -13.71 1.95 -9.45
N LEU A 70 -12.75 2.68 -10.00
CA LEU A 70 -11.63 3.24 -9.24
C LEU A 70 -11.90 4.65 -8.69
N TYR A 71 -12.99 5.32 -9.06
CA TYR A 71 -13.27 6.69 -8.60
C TYR A 71 -13.21 6.81 -7.08
N SER A 72 -13.93 5.97 -6.36
CA SER A 72 -13.96 6.04 -4.90
C SER A 72 -12.56 5.84 -4.28
N ALA A 73 -11.77 4.92 -4.83
CA ALA A 73 -10.41 4.64 -4.34
C ALA A 73 -9.48 5.84 -4.57
N PHE A 74 -9.48 6.40 -5.79
CA PHE A 74 -8.62 7.55 -6.15
C PHE A 74 -9.03 8.83 -5.42
N TYR A 75 -10.32 9.13 -5.29
CA TYR A 75 -10.77 10.27 -4.51
C TYR A 75 -10.53 10.12 -3.01
N GLY A 76 -10.47 8.88 -2.51
CA GLY A 76 -10.11 8.59 -1.12
C GLY A 76 -8.61 8.65 -0.84
N PHE A 77 -7.79 8.18 -1.79
CA PHE A 77 -6.33 8.10 -1.65
C PHE A 77 -5.67 8.19 -3.03
N ASP A 78 -5.35 9.40 -3.45
CA ASP A 78 -4.80 9.73 -4.76
C ASP A 78 -3.26 9.64 -4.80
N ASN A 79 -2.70 9.93 -5.97
CA ASN A 79 -1.26 9.96 -6.21
C ASN A 79 -0.52 10.97 -5.32
N THR A 80 -1.12 12.12 -5.04
CA THR A 80 -0.55 13.15 -4.15
C THR A 80 -0.42 12.61 -2.73
N ARG A 81 -1.46 11.96 -2.21
CA ARG A 81 -1.44 11.35 -0.87
C ARG A 81 -0.43 10.22 -0.74
N VAL A 82 -0.19 9.46 -1.82
CA VAL A 82 0.89 8.47 -1.84
C VAL A 82 2.25 9.15 -1.67
N CYS A 83 2.48 10.25 -2.39
CA CYS A 83 3.71 11.03 -2.27
C CYS A 83 3.87 11.59 -0.85
N ASP A 84 2.84 12.25 -0.32
CA ASP A 84 2.84 12.83 1.03
C ASP A 84 3.17 11.79 2.10
N LEU A 85 2.57 10.59 2.01
CA LEU A 85 2.82 9.50 2.94
C LEU A 85 4.30 9.11 2.96
N LEU A 86 4.90 8.95 1.78
CA LEU A 86 6.30 8.54 1.66
C LEU A 86 7.27 9.63 2.10
N GLU A 87 7.01 10.89 1.72
CA GLU A 87 7.84 12.02 2.13
C GLU A 87 7.78 12.26 3.65
N GLN A 88 6.59 12.20 4.24
CA GLN A 88 6.42 12.29 5.70
C GLN A 88 7.09 11.11 6.43
N ALA A 89 7.15 9.95 5.79
CA ALA A 89 7.88 8.78 6.29
C ALA A 89 9.40 8.87 6.05
N GLY A 90 9.92 9.99 5.55
CA GLY A 90 11.34 10.23 5.34
C GLY A 90 11.92 9.62 4.07
N CYS A 91 11.10 9.48 3.00
CA CYS A 91 11.54 9.10 1.67
C CYS A 91 11.29 10.27 0.70
N PRO A 92 12.27 11.16 0.49
CA PRO A 92 12.13 12.27 -0.47
C PRO A 92 11.90 11.74 -1.89
N LEU A 93 10.98 12.38 -2.60
CA LEU A 93 10.60 12.00 -3.96
C LEU A 93 11.01 13.06 -4.99
N LYS A 94 11.18 12.65 -6.23
CA LYS A 94 11.40 13.51 -7.39
C LYS A 94 10.50 13.09 -8.54
N THR A 95 10.07 14.08 -9.33
CA THR A 95 9.33 13.85 -10.57
C THR A 95 10.27 13.94 -11.76
N GLU A 96 10.21 12.95 -12.64
CA GLU A 96 10.99 12.89 -13.87
C GLU A 96 10.09 13.04 -15.11
N ARG A 97 10.67 13.04 -16.29
CA ARG A 97 9.97 13.16 -17.57
C ARG A 97 8.77 12.17 -17.64
N GLY A 98 7.62 12.69 -18.08
CA GLY A 98 6.36 11.94 -18.15
C GLY A 98 5.69 11.79 -16.79
N ASP A 99 5.93 12.75 -15.89
CA ASP A 99 5.33 12.81 -14.54
C ASP A 99 5.59 11.58 -13.67
N ARG A 100 6.63 10.81 -13.99
CA ARG A 100 7.00 9.61 -13.22
C ARG A 100 7.68 10.01 -11.92
N VAL A 101 7.18 9.46 -10.82
CA VAL A 101 7.70 9.76 -9.48
C VAL A 101 8.62 8.64 -8.99
N PHE A 102 9.81 9.02 -8.55
CA PHE A 102 10.83 8.11 -8.00
C PHE A 102 11.38 8.65 -6.67
N PRO A 103 11.94 7.79 -5.81
CA PRO A 103 12.72 8.29 -4.68
C PRO A 103 13.96 9.05 -5.19
N VAL A 104 14.34 10.14 -4.50
CA VAL A 104 15.53 10.93 -4.84
C VAL A 104 16.78 10.08 -4.88
N SER A 105 16.89 9.09 -4.01
CA SER A 105 18.00 8.14 -3.94
C SER A 105 18.10 7.18 -5.12
N ASP A 106 17.03 7.05 -5.92
CA ASP A 106 16.92 6.01 -6.96
C ASP A 106 16.98 4.57 -6.43
N HIS A 107 16.68 4.36 -5.16
CA HIS A 107 16.66 3.04 -4.51
C HIS A 107 15.27 2.66 -4.01
N SER A 108 14.72 1.57 -4.55
CA SER A 108 13.44 0.99 -4.12
C SER A 108 13.43 0.57 -2.65
N SER A 109 14.60 0.25 -2.09
CA SER A 109 14.78 -0.04 -0.67
C SER A 109 14.33 1.09 0.24
N ASP A 110 14.50 2.35 -0.17
CA ASP A 110 14.14 3.51 0.64
C ASP A 110 12.63 3.70 0.71
N VAL A 111 11.92 3.40 -0.39
CA VAL A 111 10.46 3.37 -0.40
C VAL A 111 9.94 2.28 0.54
N ILE A 112 10.50 1.08 0.48
CA ILE A 112 10.13 -0.03 1.36
C ILE A 112 10.43 0.34 2.82
N ALA A 113 11.60 0.91 3.10
CA ALA A 113 11.97 1.34 4.45
C ALA A 113 11.02 2.42 5.00
N ALA A 114 10.56 3.35 4.17
CA ALA A 114 9.55 4.34 4.55
C ALA A 114 8.23 3.68 4.97
N LEU A 115 7.71 2.76 4.16
CA LEU A 115 6.50 2.02 4.50
C LEU A 115 6.66 1.18 5.77
N GLN A 116 7.82 0.55 5.96
CA GLN A 116 8.12 -0.19 7.19
C GLN A 116 8.19 0.72 8.42
N ARG A 117 8.69 1.96 8.28
CA ARG A 117 8.66 2.95 9.38
C ARG A 117 7.22 3.28 9.79
N GLU A 118 6.33 3.50 8.82
CA GLU A 118 4.91 3.76 9.09
C GLU A 118 4.22 2.55 9.74
N LEU A 119 4.48 1.32 9.27
CA LEU A 119 3.96 0.11 9.92
C LEU A 119 4.38 0.03 11.40
N ARG A 120 5.64 0.31 11.71
CA ARG A 120 6.14 0.33 13.10
C ARG A 120 5.54 1.46 13.93
N LYS A 121 5.44 2.66 13.36
CA LYS A 121 4.85 3.84 14.00
C LYS A 121 3.42 3.57 14.48
N TYR A 122 2.63 2.88 13.66
CA TYR A 122 1.25 2.51 13.99
C TYR A 122 1.11 1.12 14.60
N GLN A 123 2.22 0.52 15.03
CA GLN A 123 2.25 -0.75 15.78
C GLN A 123 1.54 -1.90 15.04
N VAL A 124 1.69 -1.96 13.73
CA VAL A 124 1.21 -3.09 12.93
C VAL A 124 2.05 -4.33 13.27
N ASP A 125 1.39 -5.42 13.62
CA ASP A 125 2.01 -6.70 13.94
C ASP A 125 2.32 -7.45 12.63
N VAL A 126 3.60 -7.52 12.24
CA VAL A 126 4.05 -8.09 10.97
C VAL A 126 4.59 -9.49 11.18
N HIS A 127 4.00 -10.46 10.49
CA HIS A 127 4.41 -11.85 10.48
C HIS A 127 4.96 -12.23 9.10
N LEU A 128 6.27 -12.43 9.02
CA LEU A 128 6.96 -12.96 7.84
C LEU A 128 6.91 -14.49 7.82
N HIS A 129 7.30 -15.12 6.71
CA HIS A 129 7.26 -16.57 6.53
C HIS A 129 5.90 -17.19 6.88
N THR A 130 4.83 -16.42 6.71
CA THR A 130 3.47 -16.83 7.09
C THR A 130 2.58 -16.85 5.86
N GLU A 131 2.37 -18.03 5.31
CA GLU A 131 1.54 -18.25 4.14
C GLU A 131 0.09 -18.56 4.54
N VAL A 132 -0.86 -17.81 3.97
CA VAL A 132 -2.28 -18.12 4.09
C VAL A 132 -2.66 -19.10 2.98
N ILE A 133 -2.97 -20.34 3.37
CA ILE A 133 -3.26 -21.42 2.42
C ILE A 133 -4.74 -21.52 2.06
N LYS A 134 -5.63 -21.00 2.91
CA LYS A 134 -7.07 -21.06 2.69
C LYS A 134 -7.80 -19.99 3.50
N LEU A 135 -8.80 -19.40 2.88
CA LEU A 135 -9.81 -18.57 3.56
C LEU A 135 -11.13 -19.35 3.54
N SER A 136 -11.77 -19.44 4.71
CA SER A 136 -13.10 -20.03 4.82
C SER A 136 -14.11 -18.95 5.18
N LEU A 137 -15.20 -18.88 4.42
CA LEU A 137 -16.33 -18.02 4.68
C LEU A 137 -17.43 -18.71 5.50
N ILE A 138 -17.20 -19.96 5.95
CA ILE A 138 -18.18 -20.79 6.67
C ILE A 138 -18.60 -20.15 8.02
N HIS A 139 -17.76 -19.28 8.60
CA HIS A 139 -18.02 -18.61 9.89
C HIS A 139 -18.46 -17.17 9.78
N ILE A 140 -18.80 -16.69 8.58
CA ILE A 140 -19.59 -15.46 8.46
C ILE A 140 -21.01 -15.87 8.86
N SER A 141 -21.26 -15.88 10.17
CA SER A 141 -22.62 -15.95 10.67
C SER A 141 -23.33 -14.70 10.19
N GLU A 142 -24.36 -14.86 9.36
CA GLU A 142 -25.32 -13.80 9.15
C GLU A 142 -25.82 -13.36 10.52
N PRO A 143 -25.90 -12.03 10.79
CA PRO A 143 -26.56 -11.59 12.01
C PRO A 143 -27.96 -12.15 11.97
N THR A 144 -28.26 -13.06 12.87
CA THR A 144 -29.63 -13.52 13.11
C THR A 144 -30.46 -12.27 13.39
N ARG A 145 -31.30 -11.88 12.45
CA ARG A 145 -32.29 -10.85 12.68
C ARG A 145 -33.21 -11.39 13.80
N PRO A 146 -33.44 -10.57 14.84
CA PRO A 146 -34.45 -10.90 15.83
C PRO A 146 -35.84 -10.96 15.20
#